data_61817829711ae61167dac2c6d1fecf64
#
_entry.id   61817829711ae61167dac2c6d1fecf64
#
_cell.length_a   1.000
_cell.length_b   1.000
_cell.length_c   1.000
_cell.angle_alpha   90.00
_cell.angle_beta   90.00
_cell.angle_gamma   90.00
#
_symmetry.space_group_name_H-M   'P 1'
#
loop_
_entity.id
_entity.type
_entity.pdbx_description
1 polymer ?
#
loop_
_entity_poly.entity_id
_entity_poly.type
_entity_poly.pdbx_seq_one_letter_code
_entity_poly.pdbx_strand_id
1 'polypeptide(L)'
;MVKRGHHVLLTCLGLMWVAGSLFGQATTFVGRYQRRVSATQAEQPHWVTPLVTVTPRLEQEVRADFVHQYNTKGFSIWNYGNGKGLELIPERHTEIILNVPPFLNRSNGESDGFGDISFLAKERFYARNEEHGNAIVTAFLAGSIPTGKNGNGSCCAIVTPTLAVGKGFGQFAFTSTAGGSLPVTNSIGLGRSVIWNSVAQYRVGKSGVPRYFWPETEFNSTLYKGGPNDGKTTTFVTPGMLIGRIPLSHGPEGRPGRLGLTFGAGEQIALTKFRTYNHATILTVRIPF
;
A
#
# COMPACT_ATOMS: atom_id res chain seq x y z
N MET A 1 -8.20 -35.64 1.74
CA MET A 1 -6.88 -35.36 1.12
C MET A 1 -6.46 -33.96 1.55
N VAL A 2 -5.92 -33.84 2.77
CA VAL A 2 -5.53 -32.56 3.38
C VAL A 2 -4.10 -32.73 3.91
N LYS A 3 -3.08 -32.26 3.16
CA LYS A 3 -1.71 -32.10 3.65
C LYS A 3 -0.90 -31.24 2.68
N ARG A 4 -1.10 -29.92 2.67
CA ARG A 4 -0.15 -28.97 2.02
C ARG A 4 -0.13 -27.55 2.60
N GLY A 5 -0.76 -27.32 3.78
CA GLY A 5 -0.86 -25.98 4.37
C GLY A 5 0.26 -25.54 5.32
N HIS A 6 1.20 -26.42 5.69
CA HIS A 6 2.14 -26.11 6.79
C HIS A 6 3.49 -25.47 6.39
N HIS A 7 3.85 -25.48 5.11
CA HIS A 7 5.17 -24.98 4.71
C HIS A 7 5.22 -23.46 4.45
N VAL A 8 4.10 -22.81 4.16
CA VAL A 8 4.06 -21.36 3.90
C VAL A 8 4.15 -20.54 5.20
N LEU A 9 3.63 -21.08 6.31
CA LEU A 9 3.65 -20.39 7.61
C LEU A 9 5.05 -20.37 8.25
N LEU A 10 5.87 -21.38 8.01
CA LEU A 10 7.23 -21.49 8.56
C LEU A 10 8.23 -20.54 7.89
N THR A 11 8.03 -20.19 6.63
CA THR A 11 8.95 -19.28 5.91
C THR A 11 8.77 -17.82 6.37
N CYS A 12 7.58 -17.43 6.80
CA CYS A 12 7.33 -16.09 7.36
C CYS A 12 7.88 -15.93 8.78
N LEU A 13 7.92 -17.00 9.58
CA LEU A 13 8.47 -16.97 10.94
C LEU A 13 10.02 -16.90 10.95
N GLY A 14 10.69 -17.45 9.94
CA GLY A 14 12.16 -17.43 9.83
C GLY A 14 12.73 -16.02 9.61
N LEU A 15 11.98 -15.12 8.98
CA LEU A 15 12.39 -13.72 8.77
C LEU A 15 12.28 -12.85 10.04
N MET A 16 11.50 -13.25 11.03
CA MET A 16 11.36 -12.50 12.29
C MET A 16 12.56 -12.69 13.25
N TRP A 17 13.32 -13.77 13.16
CA TRP A 17 14.45 -14.04 14.07
C TRP A 17 15.72 -13.24 13.75
N VAL A 18 15.87 -12.71 12.54
CA VAL A 18 17.02 -11.88 12.15
C VAL A 18 16.91 -10.44 12.68
N ALA A 19 15.73 -9.97 13.05
CA ALA A 19 15.53 -8.61 13.53
C ALA A 19 15.93 -8.39 15.01
N GLY A 20 16.10 -9.44 15.79
CA GLY A 20 16.29 -9.35 17.26
C GLY A 20 17.70 -9.08 17.75
N SER A 21 18.75 -9.23 16.93
CA SER A 21 20.16 -9.18 17.38
C SER A 21 21.00 -8.02 16.86
N LEU A 22 20.38 -6.98 16.27
CA LEU A 22 21.09 -5.86 15.63
C LEU A 22 21.13 -4.56 16.48
N PHE A 23 21.11 -4.66 17.80
CA PHE A 23 21.43 -3.53 18.69
C PHE A 23 22.96 -3.36 18.84
N GLY A 24 23.63 -3.11 17.75
CA GLY A 24 25.07 -2.86 17.71
C GLY A 24 25.38 -1.43 17.30
N GLN A 25 26.00 -0.71 18.22
CA GLN A 25 26.74 0.56 18.13
C GLN A 25 26.50 1.48 16.92
N ALA A 26 26.39 2.78 17.19
CA ALA A 26 26.12 3.88 16.25
C ALA A 26 27.07 4.04 15.04
N THR A 27 28.11 3.23 14.94
CA THR A 27 29.13 3.25 13.88
C THR A 27 28.93 2.20 12.79
N THR A 28 28.07 1.19 13.01
CA THR A 28 27.79 0.15 12.02
C THR A 28 26.99 0.66 10.84
N PHE A 29 27.06 -0.01 9.69
CA PHE A 29 26.22 0.27 8.51
C PHE A 29 24.73 0.27 8.90
N VAL A 30 24.27 -0.72 9.63
CA VAL A 30 22.88 -0.84 10.10
C VAL A 30 22.50 0.33 10.99
N GLY A 31 23.34 0.75 11.93
CA GLY A 31 23.09 1.90 12.79
C GLY A 31 22.97 3.22 12.01
N ARG A 32 23.80 3.42 10.98
CA ARG A 32 23.68 4.60 10.08
C ARG A 32 22.39 4.57 9.26
N TYR A 33 22.06 3.41 8.70
CA TYR A 33 20.81 3.19 7.97
C TYR A 33 19.59 3.50 8.85
N GLN A 34 19.53 2.93 10.06
CA GLN A 34 18.43 3.12 11.00
C GLN A 34 18.26 4.58 11.44
N ARG A 35 19.37 5.31 11.68
CA ARG A 35 19.32 6.75 11.97
C ARG A 35 18.75 7.56 10.80
N ARG A 36 19.18 7.25 9.58
CA ARG A 36 18.66 7.91 8.36
C ARG A 36 17.14 7.70 8.25
N VAL A 37 16.66 6.47 8.36
CA VAL A 37 15.23 6.16 8.32
C VAL A 37 14.47 6.90 9.42
N SER A 38 14.97 6.93 10.65
CA SER A 38 14.34 7.66 11.75
C SER A 38 14.27 9.17 11.47
N ALA A 39 15.33 9.76 10.95
CA ALA A 39 15.34 11.17 10.56
C ALA A 39 14.35 11.46 9.43
N THR A 40 14.32 10.61 8.40
CA THR A 40 13.39 10.72 7.28
C THR A 40 11.93 10.66 7.74
N GLN A 41 11.61 9.74 8.64
CA GLN A 41 10.25 9.58 9.18
C GLN A 41 9.84 10.71 10.13
N ALA A 42 10.78 11.28 10.90
CA ALA A 42 10.51 12.40 11.80
C ALA A 42 10.20 13.73 11.06
N GLU A 43 10.68 13.89 9.84
CA GLU A 43 10.45 15.10 9.03
C GLU A 43 9.11 15.17 8.33
N GLN A 44 8.41 14.05 8.23
CA GLN A 44 7.15 13.95 7.51
C GLN A 44 5.96 13.84 8.48
N PRO A 45 4.72 14.07 8.00
CA PRO A 45 3.51 13.81 8.79
C PRO A 45 3.45 12.37 9.31
N HIS A 46 2.87 12.17 10.50
CA HIS A 46 2.76 10.83 11.14
C HIS A 46 1.38 10.20 10.98
N TRP A 47 0.67 10.50 9.90
CA TRP A 47 -0.61 9.87 9.59
C TRP A 47 -0.42 8.37 9.34
N VAL A 48 -1.48 7.61 9.50
CA VAL A 48 -1.46 6.20 9.13
C VAL A 48 -1.53 6.07 7.60
N THR A 49 -0.87 5.06 7.04
CA THR A 49 -0.93 4.76 5.60
C THR A 49 -2.32 4.24 5.24
N PRO A 50 -3.00 4.76 4.20
CA PRO A 50 -4.35 4.34 3.79
C PRO A 50 -4.47 2.86 3.41
N LEU A 51 -5.71 2.34 3.36
CA LEU A 51 -5.98 0.94 2.98
C LEU A 51 -5.61 0.66 1.51
N VAL A 52 -6.08 1.51 0.58
CA VAL A 52 -5.97 1.29 -0.87
C VAL A 52 -4.96 2.23 -1.48
N THR A 53 -5.12 3.53 -1.25
CA THR A 53 -4.31 4.59 -1.87
C THR A 53 -2.87 4.53 -1.38
N VAL A 54 -1.93 4.67 -2.30
CA VAL A 54 -0.50 4.78 -1.94
C VAL A 54 -0.25 6.11 -1.24
N THR A 55 0.31 6.05 -0.04
CA THR A 55 0.64 7.24 0.75
C THR A 55 1.79 8.04 0.13
N PRO A 56 1.79 9.40 0.19
CA PRO A 56 2.96 10.21 -0.14
C PRO A 56 4.10 10.08 0.88
N ARG A 57 3.85 9.51 2.05
CA ARG A 57 4.86 9.28 3.08
C ARG A 57 5.84 8.20 2.65
N LEU A 58 7.06 8.29 3.17
CA LEU A 58 8.06 7.25 3.02
C LEU A 58 7.94 6.28 4.20
N GLU A 59 7.76 4.99 3.89
CA GLU A 59 7.56 3.96 4.89
C GLU A 59 8.73 2.96 4.90
N GLN A 60 8.96 2.39 6.06
CA GLN A 60 9.85 1.26 6.26
C GLN A 60 9.06 0.17 6.95
N GLU A 61 8.50 -0.73 6.16
CA GLU A 61 7.58 -1.75 6.67
C GLU A 61 7.51 -2.98 5.76
N VAL A 62 7.02 -4.06 6.33
CA VAL A 62 6.46 -5.17 5.55
C VAL A 62 4.95 -5.05 5.58
N ARG A 63 4.32 -5.13 4.40
CA ARG A 63 2.88 -5.03 4.24
C ARG A 63 2.31 -6.24 3.51
N ALA A 64 1.19 -6.74 4.00
CA ALA A 64 0.38 -7.76 3.33
C ALA A 64 -1.09 -7.33 3.36
N ASP A 65 -1.72 -7.32 2.18
CA ASP A 65 -3.15 -7.05 2.04
C ASP A 65 -3.86 -8.33 1.58
N PHE A 66 -5.09 -8.51 2.03
CA PHE A 66 -5.98 -9.60 1.65
C PHE A 66 -7.25 -8.97 1.11
N VAL A 67 -7.57 -9.23 -0.15
CA VAL A 67 -8.71 -8.61 -0.81
C VAL A 67 -9.65 -9.69 -1.35
N HIS A 68 -10.89 -9.66 -0.89
CA HIS A 68 -11.95 -10.53 -1.40
C HIS A 68 -12.88 -9.73 -2.30
N GLN A 69 -12.75 -9.90 -3.61
CA GLN A 69 -13.51 -9.19 -4.62
C GLN A 69 -14.74 -9.99 -5.05
N TYR A 70 -15.89 -9.33 -5.14
CA TYR A 70 -17.14 -9.87 -5.66
C TYR A 70 -17.40 -9.34 -7.06
N ASN A 71 -17.21 -10.21 -8.06
CA ASN A 71 -17.28 -9.83 -9.46
C ASN A 71 -18.72 -9.57 -9.92
N THR A 72 -18.88 -8.79 -10.98
CA THR A 72 -20.19 -8.48 -11.60
C THR A 72 -20.87 -9.69 -12.21
N LYS A 73 -20.14 -10.77 -12.49
CA LYS A 73 -20.65 -12.04 -13.06
C LYS A 73 -21.02 -13.09 -12.01
N GLY A 74 -21.07 -12.72 -10.71
CA GLY A 74 -21.51 -13.60 -9.63
C GLY A 74 -20.45 -14.55 -9.06
N PHE A 75 -19.18 -14.39 -9.38
CA PHE A 75 -18.08 -15.12 -8.75
C PHE A 75 -17.22 -14.20 -7.88
N SER A 76 -16.38 -14.79 -7.05
CA SER A 76 -15.46 -14.06 -6.20
C SER A 76 -13.99 -14.41 -6.48
N ILE A 77 -13.12 -13.49 -6.11
CA ILE A 77 -11.67 -13.64 -6.22
C ILE A 77 -11.04 -13.27 -4.89
N TRP A 78 -10.30 -14.18 -4.29
CA TRP A 78 -9.37 -13.86 -3.22
C TRP A 78 -8.04 -13.44 -3.83
N ASN A 79 -7.54 -12.29 -3.44
CA ASN A 79 -6.23 -11.77 -3.78
C ASN A 79 -5.39 -11.71 -2.51
N TYR A 80 -4.45 -12.62 -2.37
CA TYR A 80 -3.53 -12.71 -1.23
C TYR A 80 -2.26 -11.90 -1.54
N GLY A 81 -1.94 -10.97 -0.66
CA GLY A 81 -0.79 -10.06 -0.82
C GLY A 81 -1.12 -8.77 -1.56
N ASN A 82 -2.10 -8.77 -2.47
CA ASN A 82 -2.56 -7.61 -3.26
C ASN A 82 -1.41 -6.77 -3.86
N GLY A 83 -0.32 -7.45 -4.27
CA GLY A 83 0.86 -6.77 -4.78
C GLY A 83 1.51 -5.82 -3.74
N LYS A 84 1.51 -6.18 -2.47
CA LYS A 84 2.23 -5.49 -1.39
C LYS A 84 3.41 -6.34 -0.94
N GLY A 85 4.36 -5.73 -0.24
CA GLY A 85 5.57 -6.44 0.16
C GLY A 85 6.47 -5.63 1.08
N LEU A 86 7.72 -5.50 0.69
CA LEU A 86 8.77 -4.85 1.45
C LEU A 86 8.96 -3.40 1.01
N GLU A 87 8.80 -2.47 1.93
CA GLU A 87 8.97 -1.02 1.75
C GLU A 87 10.26 -0.59 2.47
N LEU A 88 11.18 0.02 1.75
CA LEU A 88 12.52 0.40 2.25
C LEU A 88 12.85 1.85 1.91
N ILE A 89 13.48 2.55 2.84
CA ILE A 89 14.01 3.92 2.68
C ILE A 89 15.53 3.85 2.46
N PRO A 90 16.03 3.60 1.23
CA PRO A 90 17.46 3.54 0.97
C PRO A 90 18.14 4.89 1.12
N GLU A 91 17.43 5.99 0.81
CA GLU A 91 17.93 7.37 0.92
C GLU A 91 16.89 8.28 1.60
N ARG A 92 17.33 9.48 2.02
CA ARG A 92 16.53 10.40 2.85
C ARG A 92 15.20 10.82 2.21
N HIS A 93 15.15 10.87 0.90
CA HIS A 93 13.98 11.31 0.15
C HIS A 93 13.37 10.22 -0.72
N THR A 94 13.98 9.05 -0.75
CA THR A 94 13.62 7.95 -1.66
C THR A 94 13.11 6.75 -0.89
N GLU A 95 12.05 6.13 -1.39
CA GLU A 95 11.56 4.83 -0.95
C GLU A 95 11.47 3.89 -2.14
N ILE A 96 11.80 2.63 -1.92
CA ILE A 96 11.62 1.54 -2.88
C ILE A 96 10.68 0.51 -2.26
N ILE A 97 9.64 0.14 -3.00
CA ILE A 97 8.70 -0.92 -2.64
C ILE A 97 8.90 -2.08 -3.59
N LEU A 98 9.19 -3.24 -3.04
CA LEU A 98 9.29 -4.51 -3.74
C LEU A 98 8.04 -5.33 -3.41
N ASN A 99 7.15 -5.44 -4.38
CA ASN A 99 5.89 -6.12 -4.19
C ASN A 99 6.02 -7.63 -4.47
N VAL A 100 5.50 -8.43 -3.56
CA VAL A 100 5.35 -9.87 -3.79
C VAL A 100 4.21 -10.08 -4.79
N PRO A 101 4.37 -10.95 -5.83
CA PRO A 101 3.29 -11.27 -6.73
C PRO A 101 2.06 -11.76 -5.96
N PRO A 102 0.87 -11.17 -6.19
CA PRO A 102 -0.33 -11.61 -5.50
C PRO A 102 -0.71 -13.03 -5.93
N PHE A 103 -1.20 -13.84 -5.00
CA PHE A 103 -1.82 -15.12 -5.34
C PHE A 103 -3.33 -14.93 -5.47
N LEU A 104 -3.86 -15.29 -6.63
CA LEU A 104 -5.29 -15.16 -6.96
C LEU A 104 -5.96 -16.53 -6.89
N ASN A 105 -7.03 -16.62 -6.09
CA ASN A 105 -7.88 -17.80 -6.01
C ASN A 105 -9.31 -17.42 -6.45
N ARG A 106 -9.85 -18.16 -7.41
CA ARG A 106 -11.11 -17.84 -8.10
C ARG A 106 -12.18 -18.88 -7.87
N SER A 107 -13.40 -18.43 -7.60
CA SER A 107 -14.55 -19.33 -7.40
C SER A 107 -15.26 -19.77 -8.69
N ASN A 108 -14.82 -19.31 -9.87
CA ASN A 108 -15.47 -19.59 -11.17
C ASN A 108 -14.85 -20.74 -11.95
N GLY A 109 -13.90 -21.49 -11.36
CA GLY A 109 -13.22 -22.60 -12.01
C GLY A 109 -12.05 -22.22 -12.94
N GLU A 110 -11.75 -20.92 -13.08
CA GLU A 110 -10.51 -20.49 -13.73
C GLU A 110 -9.29 -20.84 -12.87
N SER A 111 -8.14 -20.98 -13.51
CA SER A 111 -6.90 -21.40 -12.83
C SER A 111 -6.46 -20.38 -11.78
N ASP A 112 -6.28 -20.84 -10.56
CA ASP A 112 -5.59 -20.09 -9.51
C ASP A 112 -4.11 -19.90 -9.86
N GLY A 113 -3.49 -18.86 -9.33
CA GLY A 113 -2.07 -18.65 -9.54
C GLY A 113 -1.56 -17.27 -9.15
N PHE A 114 -0.25 -17.11 -9.36
CA PHE A 114 0.41 -15.84 -9.10
C PHE A 114 0.16 -14.82 -10.21
N GLY A 115 -0.07 -13.57 -9.81
CA GLY A 115 -0.14 -12.41 -10.68
C GLY A 115 1.23 -11.87 -11.07
N ASP A 116 1.26 -10.63 -11.51
CA ASP A 116 2.46 -9.96 -11.98
C ASP A 116 3.36 -9.49 -10.84
N ILE A 117 4.68 -9.53 -11.06
CA ILE A 117 5.66 -8.84 -10.23
C ILE A 117 5.50 -7.33 -10.45
N SER A 118 5.54 -6.57 -9.36
CA SER A 118 5.50 -5.12 -9.42
C SER A 118 6.45 -4.48 -8.43
N PHE A 119 6.78 -3.21 -8.69
CA PHE A 119 7.61 -2.39 -7.84
C PHE A 119 7.09 -0.95 -7.86
N LEU A 120 7.53 -0.16 -6.90
CA LEU A 120 7.26 1.27 -6.86
C LEU A 120 8.46 2.00 -6.26
N ALA A 121 8.88 3.07 -6.91
CA ALA A 121 9.85 4.02 -6.38
C ALA A 121 9.15 5.34 -6.05
N LYS A 122 9.47 5.93 -4.89
CA LYS A 122 8.98 7.25 -4.47
C LYS A 122 10.15 8.20 -4.34
N GLU A 123 9.92 9.45 -4.71
CA GLU A 123 10.82 10.58 -4.44
C GLU A 123 10.04 11.70 -3.77
N ARG A 124 10.43 12.03 -2.53
CA ARG A 124 9.78 13.04 -1.70
C ARG A 124 10.44 14.42 -1.92
N PHE A 125 9.72 15.33 -2.54
CA PHE A 125 10.23 16.69 -2.81
C PHE A 125 10.04 17.65 -1.64
N TYR A 126 8.97 17.45 -0.86
CA TYR A 126 8.64 18.32 0.25
C TYR A 126 7.98 17.53 1.37
N ALA A 127 8.39 17.79 2.61
CA ALA A 127 7.70 17.28 3.79
C ALA A 127 7.87 18.26 4.97
N ARG A 128 6.83 18.36 5.75
CA ARG A 128 6.79 19.04 7.04
C ARG A 128 5.91 18.22 7.98
N ASN A 129 6.41 17.90 9.15
CA ASN A 129 5.66 17.21 10.19
C ASN A 129 4.57 18.11 10.80
N GLU A 130 3.84 17.60 11.77
CA GLU A 130 2.71 18.29 12.40
C GLU A 130 3.08 19.64 13.04
N GLU A 131 4.31 19.79 13.53
CA GLU A 131 4.81 20.99 14.17
C GLU A 131 5.19 22.08 13.17
N HIS A 132 5.52 21.69 11.93
CA HIS A 132 6.10 22.58 10.91
C HIS A 132 5.21 22.77 9.67
N GLY A 133 3.93 22.41 9.76
CA GLY A 133 2.99 22.69 8.68
C GLY A 133 2.25 21.46 8.15
N ASN A 134 2.58 20.24 8.61
CA ASN A 134 1.82 19.02 8.38
C ASN A 134 1.44 18.78 6.91
N ALA A 135 2.43 18.77 6.02
CA ALA A 135 2.21 18.67 4.58
C ALA A 135 3.33 17.87 3.90
N ILE A 136 3.03 17.25 2.76
CA ILE A 136 3.96 16.43 2.01
C ILE A 136 3.64 16.42 0.52
N VAL A 137 4.69 16.37 -0.33
CA VAL A 137 4.60 16.21 -1.78
C VAL A 137 5.62 15.17 -2.22
N THR A 138 5.17 14.17 -2.97
CA THR A 138 6.00 13.03 -3.41
C THR A 138 5.60 12.60 -4.81
N ALA A 139 6.55 12.30 -5.68
CA ALA A 139 6.26 11.60 -6.93
C ALA A 139 6.50 10.10 -6.78
N PHE A 140 5.76 9.31 -7.55
CA PHE A 140 5.88 7.86 -7.61
C PHE A 140 6.12 7.42 -9.05
N LEU A 141 6.88 6.37 -9.21
CA LEU A 141 6.93 5.58 -10.44
C LEU A 141 6.67 4.12 -10.09
N ALA A 142 5.47 3.65 -10.37
CA ALA A 142 5.16 2.23 -10.27
C ALA A 142 5.43 1.52 -11.60
N GLY A 143 5.80 0.25 -11.51
CA GLY A 143 5.97 -0.62 -12.66
C GLY A 143 5.49 -2.03 -12.36
N SER A 144 4.93 -2.71 -13.38
CA SER A 144 4.62 -4.13 -13.34
C SER A 144 5.19 -4.84 -14.55
N ILE A 145 5.61 -6.09 -14.34
CA ILE A 145 6.19 -6.97 -15.37
C ILE A 145 5.24 -8.17 -15.53
N PRO A 146 4.85 -8.52 -16.78
CA PRO A 146 3.88 -9.60 -17.05
C PRO A 146 4.47 -10.97 -16.75
N THR A 147 4.50 -11.37 -15.50
CA THR A 147 5.02 -12.66 -15.02
C THR A 147 3.91 -13.62 -14.62
N GLY A 148 2.68 -13.12 -14.44
CA GLY A 148 1.50 -13.92 -14.12
C GLY A 148 1.15 -14.87 -15.27
N LYS A 149 0.71 -16.10 -14.90
CA LYS A 149 0.35 -17.15 -15.86
C LYS A 149 -1.13 -17.48 -15.76
N ASN A 150 -1.65 -18.20 -16.74
CA ASN A 150 -3.03 -18.73 -16.75
C ASN A 150 -4.10 -17.63 -16.55
N GLY A 151 -3.91 -16.47 -17.17
CA GLY A 151 -4.86 -15.35 -17.04
C GLY A 151 -4.75 -14.56 -15.73
N ASN A 152 -3.72 -14.81 -14.91
CA ASN A 152 -3.50 -14.11 -13.64
C ASN A 152 -2.62 -12.86 -13.75
N GLY A 153 -2.06 -12.58 -14.92
CA GLY A 153 -1.24 -11.41 -15.19
C GLY A 153 -1.76 -10.57 -16.37
N SER A 154 -1.15 -9.42 -16.57
CA SER A 154 -1.39 -8.57 -17.72
C SER A 154 -0.62 -9.09 -18.97
N CYS A 155 -1.03 -8.65 -20.16
CA CYS A 155 -0.30 -8.99 -21.40
C CYS A 155 1.03 -8.25 -21.52
N CYS A 156 1.24 -7.21 -20.76
CA CYS A 156 2.28 -6.23 -21.05
C CYS A 156 2.79 -5.56 -19.79
N ALA A 157 4.03 -5.09 -19.83
CA ALA A 157 4.56 -4.24 -18.79
C ALA A 157 3.81 -2.90 -18.76
N ILE A 158 3.57 -2.39 -17.56
CA ILE A 158 2.84 -1.14 -17.32
C ILE A 158 3.71 -0.25 -16.44
N VAL A 159 3.79 1.04 -16.76
CA VAL A 159 4.38 2.07 -15.91
C VAL A 159 3.31 3.08 -15.49
N THR A 160 3.38 3.54 -14.25
CA THR A 160 2.38 4.43 -13.68
C THR A 160 3.06 5.57 -12.92
N PRO A 161 3.47 6.65 -13.63
CA PRO A 161 3.91 7.87 -12.98
C PRO A 161 2.74 8.52 -12.23
N THR A 162 3.00 9.01 -11.01
CA THR A 162 1.98 9.58 -10.13
C THR A 162 2.57 10.70 -9.29
N LEU A 163 1.85 11.79 -9.14
CA LEU A 163 2.11 12.82 -8.14
C LEU A 163 1.15 12.65 -6.97
N ALA A 164 1.68 12.78 -5.76
CA ALA A 164 0.92 12.64 -4.52
C ALA A 164 1.16 13.85 -3.62
N VAL A 165 0.08 14.34 -3.03
CA VAL A 165 0.11 15.45 -2.07
C VAL A 165 -0.68 15.05 -0.83
N GLY A 166 -0.27 15.57 0.32
CA GLY A 166 -0.98 15.38 1.56
C GLY A 166 -0.94 16.60 2.45
N LYS A 167 -2.00 16.84 3.21
CA LYS A 167 -2.13 17.93 4.17
C LYS A 167 -2.92 17.50 5.40
N GLY A 168 -2.38 17.78 6.58
CA GLY A 168 -3.08 17.57 7.84
C GLY A 168 -3.62 18.85 8.46
N PHE A 169 -4.76 18.73 9.14
CA PHE A 169 -5.44 19.80 9.87
C PHE A 169 -5.91 19.24 11.23
N GLY A 170 -5.12 19.48 12.28
CA GLY A 170 -5.41 18.93 13.59
C GLY A 170 -5.39 17.39 13.59
N GLN A 171 -6.56 16.79 13.77
CA GLN A 171 -6.73 15.32 13.74
C GLN A 171 -7.12 14.77 12.37
N PHE A 172 -7.40 15.63 11.39
CA PHE A 172 -7.71 15.24 10.02
C PHE A 172 -6.45 15.19 9.15
N ALA A 173 -6.39 14.23 8.26
CA ALA A 173 -5.39 14.12 7.22
C ALA A 173 -6.06 13.87 5.87
N PHE A 174 -5.62 14.60 4.85
CA PHE A 174 -6.11 14.46 3.49
C PHE A 174 -4.93 14.14 2.58
N THR A 175 -5.11 13.14 1.75
CA THR A 175 -4.15 12.74 0.71
C THR A 175 -4.84 12.71 -0.62
N SER A 176 -4.19 13.20 -1.67
CA SER A 176 -4.65 13.02 -3.05
C SER A 176 -3.49 12.60 -3.94
N THR A 177 -3.77 11.72 -4.89
CA THR A 177 -2.81 11.27 -5.89
C THR A 177 -3.41 11.38 -7.28
N ALA A 178 -2.61 11.83 -8.25
CA ALA A 178 -2.99 11.88 -9.65
C ALA A 178 -1.89 11.29 -10.52
N GLY A 179 -2.23 10.39 -11.43
CA GLY A 179 -1.27 9.68 -12.25
C GLY A 179 -1.86 9.09 -13.51
N GLY A 180 -1.06 8.35 -14.24
CA GLY A 180 -1.49 7.68 -15.46
C GLY A 180 -0.91 6.29 -15.60
N SER A 181 -1.71 5.32 -15.96
CA SER A 181 -1.26 3.96 -16.29
C SER A 181 -0.97 3.88 -17.79
N LEU A 182 0.27 3.54 -18.11
CA LEU A 182 0.83 3.56 -19.47
C LEU A 182 1.40 2.17 -19.80
N PRO A 183 0.73 1.36 -20.65
CA PRO A 183 1.33 0.14 -21.18
C PRO A 183 2.59 0.47 -21.98
N VAL A 184 3.68 -0.23 -21.73
CA VAL A 184 4.95 -0.05 -22.43
C VAL A 184 4.86 -0.60 -23.86
N THR A 185 4.11 -1.71 -24.02
CA THR A 185 3.83 -2.34 -25.30
C THR A 185 2.33 -2.54 -25.45
N ASN A 186 1.84 -2.73 -26.70
CA ASN A 186 0.41 -2.97 -26.98
C ASN A 186 -0.54 -1.94 -26.38
N SER A 187 -0.18 -0.66 -26.43
CA SER A 187 -1.01 0.44 -25.91
C SER A 187 -2.38 0.56 -26.62
N ILE A 188 -2.48 0.08 -27.86
CA ILE A 188 -3.75 0.08 -28.62
C ILE A 188 -4.69 -0.98 -28.02
N GLY A 189 -4.20 -2.17 -27.69
CA GLY A 189 -5.01 -3.25 -27.14
C GLY A 189 -5.47 -3.04 -25.69
N LEU A 190 -4.62 -2.42 -24.84
CA LEU A 190 -4.97 -2.15 -23.44
C LEU A 190 -5.58 -0.77 -23.20
N GLY A 191 -5.22 0.22 -24.03
CA GLY A 191 -5.50 1.63 -23.73
C GLY A 191 -4.58 2.17 -22.61
N ARG A 192 -4.83 3.40 -22.23
CA ARG A 192 -4.19 4.12 -21.13
C ARG A 192 -5.24 4.48 -20.10
N SER A 193 -4.81 4.92 -18.92
CA SER A 193 -5.78 5.48 -17.97
C SER A 193 -5.22 6.65 -17.21
N VAL A 194 -6.10 7.55 -16.80
CA VAL A 194 -5.84 8.58 -15.80
C VAL A 194 -6.39 8.07 -14.49
N ILE A 195 -5.59 8.11 -13.46
CA ILE A 195 -5.91 7.62 -12.12
C ILE A 195 -5.93 8.80 -11.17
N TRP A 196 -6.97 8.92 -10.38
CA TRP A 196 -7.08 9.89 -9.30
C TRP A 196 -7.61 9.22 -8.05
N ASN A 197 -6.90 9.40 -6.93
CA ASN A 197 -7.33 8.89 -5.63
C ASN A 197 -7.33 10.03 -4.61
N SER A 198 -8.24 9.96 -3.66
CA SER A 198 -8.32 10.88 -2.53
C SER A 198 -8.70 10.13 -1.27
N VAL A 199 -8.11 10.53 -0.16
CA VAL A 199 -8.32 9.92 1.16
C VAL A 199 -8.57 11.00 2.19
N ALA A 200 -9.57 10.79 3.01
CA ALA A 200 -9.79 11.55 4.24
C ALA A 200 -9.66 10.60 5.43
N GLN A 201 -8.79 10.93 6.37
CA GLN A 201 -8.54 10.16 7.58
C GLN A 201 -8.79 11.05 8.81
N TYR A 202 -9.27 10.44 9.89
CA TYR A 202 -9.47 11.12 11.16
C TYR A 202 -8.82 10.33 12.31
N ARG A 203 -7.93 10.96 13.06
CA ARG A 203 -7.35 10.38 14.28
C ARG A 203 -8.30 10.57 15.45
N VAL A 204 -8.87 9.50 15.98
CA VAL A 204 -9.90 9.56 17.02
C VAL A 204 -9.40 10.21 18.33
N GLY A 205 -8.13 10.01 18.69
CA GLY A 205 -7.55 10.58 19.89
C GLY A 205 -6.11 11.05 19.72
N LYS A 206 -5.70 12.01 20.56
CA LYS A 206 -4.31 12.50 20.60
C LYS A 206 -3.42 11.68 21.53
N SER A 207 -4.00 10.98 22.51
CA SER A 207 -3.29 10.21 23.53
C SER A 207 -4.08 8.95 23.93
N GLY A 208 -3.48 8.08 24.71
CA GLY A 208 -4.11 6.83 25.16
C GLY A 208 -4.42 5.87 24.02
N VAL A 209 -5.34 4.94 24.25
CA VAL A 209 -5.76 3.94 23.25
C VAL A 209 -6.44 4.57 22.03
N PRO A 210 -7.30 5.60 22.15
CA PRO A 210 -7.98 6.20 20.99
C PRO A 210 -7.04 6.74 19.91
N ARG A 211 -5.79 7.09 20.24
CA ARG A 211 -4.80 7.61 19.26
C ARG A 211 -4.45 6.63 18.15
N TYR A 212 -4.73 5.34 18.35
CA TYR A 212 -4.44 4.29 17.37
C TYR A 212 -5.56 4.08 16.36
N PHE A 213 -6.74 4.66 16.58
CA PHE A 213 -7.90 4.47 15.70
C PHE A 213 -7.98 5.58 14.66
N TRP A 214 -8.05 5.17 13.39
CA TRP A 214 -8.09 6.04 12.23
C TRP A 214 -9.20 5.59 11.27
N PRO A 215 -10.46 6.02 11.50
CA PRO A 215 -11.48 5.90 10.46
C PRO A 215 -11.05 6.68 9.23
N GLU A 216 -11.34 6.12 8.05
CA GLU A 216 -11.03 6.74 6.77
C GLU A 216 -12.11 6.50 5.73
N THR A 217 -12.10 7.34 4.72
CA THR A 217 -12.84 7.13 3.47
C THR A 217 -11.92 7.46 2.32
N GLU A 218 -11.82 6.52 1.37
CA GLU A 218 -11.05 6.69 0.15
C GLU A 218 -11.97 6.77 -1.06
N PHE A 219 -11.60 7.58 -2.06
CA PHE A 219 -12.18 7.60 -3.39
C PHE A 219 -11.09 7.24 -4.40
N ASN A 220 -11.33 6.20 -5.20
CA ASN A 220 -10.40 5.72 -6.20
C ASN A 220 -11.09 5.74 -7.56
N SER A 221 -10.60 6.59 -8.48
CA SER A 221 -11.20 6.81 -9.79
C SER A 221 -10.19 6.55 -10.90
N THR A 222 -10.64 5.84 -11.94
CA THR A 222 -9.86 5.55 -13.15
C THR A 222 -10.66 5.88 -14.39
N LEU A 223 -10.16 6.82 -15.17
CA LEU A 223 -10.70 7.18 -16.49
C LEU A 223 -9.86 6.48 -17.56
N TYR A 224 -10.48 5.63 -18.34
CA TYR A 224 -9.85 4.89 -19.43
C TYR A 224 -9.80 5.72 -20.72
N LYS A 225 -8.66 5.66 -21.41
CA LYS A 225 -8.38 6.37 -22.67
C LYS A 225 -7.79 5.40 -23.70
N GLY A 226 -8.49 5.27 -24.82
CA GLY A 226 -8.16 4.28 -25.85
C GLY A 226 -8.47 2.85 -25.41
N GLY A 227 -8.25 1.89 -26.32
CA GLY A 227 -8.54 0.49 -26.07
C GLY A 227 -10.03 0.16 -25.90
N PRO A 228 -10.37 -1.05 -25.43
CA PRO A 228 -11.77 -1.53 -25.33
C PRO A 228 -12.64 -0.77 -24.34
N ASN A 229 -12.01 -0.01 -23.44
CA ASN A 229 -12.68 0.71 -22.36
C ASN A 229 -12.64 2.24 -22.54
N ASP A 230 -12.32 2.72 -23.72
CA ASP A 230 -12.22 4.17 -23.99
C ASP A 230 -13.46 4.94 -23.53
N GLY A 231 -13.21 6.07 -22.87
CA GLY A 231 -14.25 6.96 -22.33
C GLY A 231 -14.99 6.44 -21.08
N LYS A 232 -14.74 5.19 -20.66
CA LYS A 232 -15.34 4.64 -19.43
C LYS A 232 -14.61 5.12 -18.19
N THR A 233 -15.34 5.17 -17.08
CA THR A 233 -14.79 5.52 -15.77
C THR A 233 -15.22 4.49 -14.74
N THR A 234 -14.27 4.02 -13.92
CA THR A 234 -14.57 3.31 -12.67
C THR A 234 -14.29 4.22 -11.49
N THR A 235 -15.21 4.26 -10.54
CA THR A 235 -15.01 4.97 -9.27
C THR A 235 -15.47 4.07 -8.14
N PHE A 236 -14.64 3.97 -7.12
CA PHE A 236 -14.92 3.25 -5.90
C PHE A 236 -14.86 4.18 -4.70
N VAL A 237 -15.66 3.90 -3.69
CA VAL A 237 -15.54 4.47 -2.35
C VAL A 237 -15.16 3.36 -1.38
N THR A 238 -14.26 3.64 -0.45
CA THR A 238 -13.80 2.67 0.54
C THR A 238 -13.89 3.29 1.94
N PRO A 239 -15.03 3.16 2.63
CA PRO A 239 -15.06 3.37 4.08
C PRO A 239 -14.21 2.29 4.76
N GLY A 240 -13.41 2.70 5.73
CA GLY A 240 -12.50 1.81 6.42
C GLY A 240 -12.05 2.29 7.78
N MET A 241 -11.32 1.43 8.46
CA MET A 241 -10.70 1.70 9.76
C MET A 241 -9.29 1.14 9.77
N LEU A 242 -8.36 1.96 10.23
CA LEU A 242 -6.99 1.53 10.54
C LEU A 242 -6.77 1.62 12.05
N ILE A 243 -6.05 0.64 12.59
CA ILE A 243 -5.64 0.58 13.99
C ILE A 243 -4.12 0.45 14.02
N GLY A 244 -3.42 1.50 14.41
CA GLY A 244 -1.95 1.52 14.45
C GLY A 244 -1.40 2.96 14.51
N ARG A 245 -0.15 3.14 14.53
CA ARG A 245 0.94 2.17 14.70
C ARG A 245 1.04 1.78 16.18
N ILE A 246 0.75 0.53 16.53
CA ILE A 246 0.89 -0.01 17.89
C ILE A 246 2.36 -0.38 18.08
N PRO A 247 3.12 0.25 19.00
CA PRO A 247 4.52 -0.10 19.22
C PRO A 247 4.64 -1.50 19.85
N LEU A 248 5.45 -2.35 19.27
CA LEU A 248 5.79 -3.69 19.78
C LEU A 248 7.11 -3.69 20.56
N SER A 249 7.86 -2.60 20.52
CA SER A 249 9.12 -2.44 21.24
C SER A 249 9.19 -1.05 21.86
N HIS A 250 10.02 -0.92 22.89
CA HIS A 250 10.34 0.36 23.51
C HIS A 250 11.83 0.65 23.27
N GLY A 251 12.14 1.85 22.88
CA GLY A 251 13.49 2.37 22.76
C GLY A 251 14.00 2.87 24.12
N PRO A 252 15.19 3.48 24.12
CA PRO A 252 15.73 4.13 25.31
C PRO A 252 14.71 5.14 25.91
N GLU A 253 14.74 5.29 27.23
CA GLU A 253 13.86 6.20 27.98
C GLU A 253 12.35 5.91 27.82
N GLY A 254 11.96 4.66 27.49
CA GLY A 254 10.55 4.26 27.35
C GLY A 254 9.84 4.82 26.11
N ARG A 255 10.55 5.48 25.18
CA ARG A 255 9.98 5.96 23.92
C ARG A 255 9.52 4.79 23.06
N PRO A 256 8.44 4.92 22.29
CA PRO A 256 8.02 3.89 21.34
C PRO A 256 9.17 3.50 20.41
N GLY A 257 9.46 2.21 20.31
CA GLY A 257 10.44 1.68 19.37
C GLY A 257 9.91 1.74 17.93
N ARG A 258 10.76 1.38 16.98
CA ARG A 258 10.42 1.40 15.56
C ARG A 258 9.54 0.23 15.15
N LEU A 259 9.75 -0.93 15.78
CA LEU A 259 8.92 -2.10 15.52
C LEU A 259 7.50 -1.84 15.99
N GLY A 260 6.56 -1.98 15.11
CA GLY A 260 5.15 -1.74 15.39
C GLY A 260 4.25 -2.68 14.61
N LEU A 261 2.96 -2.52 14.84
CA LEU A 261 1.92 -3.28 14.17
C LEU A 261 0.77 -2.35 13.79
N THR A 262 0.28 -2.50 12.56
CA THR A 262 -0.92 -1.81 12.08
C THR A 262 -1.83 -2.84 11.42
N PHE A 263 -3.12 -2.76 11.75
CA PHE A 263 -4.19 -3.51 11.11
C PHE A 263 -5.15 -2.54 10.43
N GLY A 264 -5.82 -3.01 9.40
CA GLY A 264 -6.89 -2.25 8.78
C GLY A 264 -7.91 -3.14 8.12
N ALA A 265 -9.13 -2.64 8.06
CA ALA A 265 -10.23 -3.27 7.35
C ALA A 265 -11.10 -2.21 6.69
N GLY A 266 -11.64 -2.52 5.52
CA GLY A 266 -12.56 -1.66 4.80
C GLY A 266 -13.33 -2.41 3.73
N GLU A 267 -14.37 -1.77 3.24
CA GLU A 267 -15.19 -2.29 2.13
C GLU A 267 -15.13 -1.32 0.96
N GLN A 268 -14.58 -1.76 -0.15
CA GLN A 268 -14.51 -0.99 -1.38
C GLN A 268 -15.75 -1.24 -2.22
N ILE A 269 -16.52 -0.20 -2.51
CA ILE A 269 -17.83 -0.27 -3.16
C ILE A 269 -17.78 0.51 -4.47
N ALA A 270 -18.22 -0.11 -5.57
CA ALA A 270 -18.28 0.53 -6.87
C ALA A 270 -19.43 1.55 -6.92
N LEU A 271 -19.12 2.78 -7.33
CA LEU A 271 -20.09 3.86 -7.51
C LEU A 271 -20.56 4.02 -8.98
N THR A 272 -19.79 3.52 -9.94
CA THR A 272 -20.08 3.65 -11.37
C THR A 272 -20.70 2.39 -11.96
N LYS A 273 -21.49 2.54 -13.04
CA LYS A 273 -22.06 1.40 -13.77
C LYS A 273 -20.98 0.53 -14.41
N PHE A 274 -19.99 1.15 -15.01
CA PHE A 274 -18.80 0.44 -15.49
C PHE A 274 -17.87 0.19 -14.30
N ARG A 275 -17.59 -1.08 -14.02
CA ARG A 275 -16.78 -1.52 -12.88
C ARG A 275 -16.16 -2.90 -13.13
N THR A 276 -15.04 -3.16 -12.53
CA THR A 276 -14.34 -4.45 -12.62
C THR A 276 -14.90 -5.47 -11.62
N TYR A 277 -15.41 -5.01 -10.49
CA TYR A 277 -16.13 -5.80 -9.46
C TYR A 277 -17.18 -4.90 -8.79
N ASN A 278 -18.14 -5.51 -8.09
CA ASN A 278 -19.20 -4.77 -7.39
C ASN A 278 -18.69 -4.14 -6.11
N HIS A 279 -18.05 -4.95 -5.29
CA HIS A 279 -17.43 -4.53 -4.03
C HIS A 279 -16.30 -5.48 -3.67
N ALA A 280 -15.46 -5.07 -2.72
CA ALA A 280 -14.36 -5.89 -2.21
C ALA A 280 -14.09 -5.60 -0.74
N THR A 281 -14.02 -6.65 0.06
CA THR A 281 -13.53 -6.57 1.45
C THR A 281 -12.01 -6.54 1.44
N ILE A 282 -11.43 -5.58 2.14
CA ILE A 282 -9.98 -5.37 2.22
C ILE A 282 -9.55 -5.52 3.67
N LEU A 283 -8.55 -6.35 3.89
CA LEU A 283 -7.84 -6.47 5.16
C LEU A 283 -6.36 -6.18 4.93
N THR A 284 -5.72 -5.45 5.84
CA THR A 284 -4.28 -5.14 5.78
C THR A 284 -3.60 -5.44 7.10
N VAL A 285 -2.38 -5.96 7.02
CA VAL A 285 -1.45 -6.10 8.13
C VAL A 285 -0.13 -5.47 7.75
N ARG A 286 0.44 -4.65 8.62
CA ARG A 286 1.70 -3.95 8.40
C ARG A 286 2.59 -4.04 9.62
N ILE A 287 3.86 -4.25 9.38
CA ILE A 287 4.91 -4.35 10.39
C ILE A 287 5.98 -3.31 10.08
N PRO A 288 5.83 -2.05 10.55
CA PRO A 288 6.89 -1.06 10.47
C PRO A 288 8.07 -1.45 11.38
N PHE A 289 9.32 -1.20 10.92
CA PHE A 289 10.56 -1.58 11.59
C PHE A 289 11.70 -0.59 11.41
#